data_0b0e93c6653226b748a98ca912af460f
#
_entry.id   0b0e93c6653226b748a98ca912af460f
#
_cell.length_a   1.000
_cell.length_b   1.000
_cell.length_c   1.000
_cell.angle_alpha   90.00
_cell.angle_beta   90.00
_cell.angle_gamma   90.00
#
_symmetry.space_group_name_H-M   'P 1'
#
loop_
_entity.id
_entity.type
_entity.pdbx_description
1 polymer ?
#
loop_
_entity_poly.entity_id
_entity_poly.type
_entity_poly.pdbx_seq_one_letter_code
_entity_poly.pdbx_strand_id
1 'polypeptide(L)'
;VTPEPKDRWGRGASRLGFVAAAAVLLAGSLAACGPANSGLQHDTAQQLQQRVLGVSQAAAGNDPAGALAVLDALDADLATATADGKISEDRRRTIMTATAAVRADLTKAVAAAVAATKEAEAAAAAQQQAEADAAAAANAVPAPAVPAQGGKNAGEGKGKGTNKD
;
A
#
# COMPACT_ATOMS: atom_id res chain seq x y z
N VAL A 1 -32.39 -36.64 -15.45
CA VAL A 1 -32.32 -35.47 -14.55
C VAL A 1 -30.87 -35.30 -14.13
N THR A 2 -30.10 -34.49 -14.83
CA THR A 2 -28.73 -34.13 -14.55
C THR A 2 -28.69 -32.79 -13.80
N PRO A 3 -28.01 -32.65 -12.69
CA PRO A 3 -27.83 -31.34 -12.05
C PRO A 3 -26.66 -30.60 -12.70
N GLU A 4 -26.90 -29.35 -13.12
CA GLU A 4 -25.91 -28.41 -13.61
C GLU A 4 -24.90 -28.01 -12.50
N PRO A 5 -23.59 -27.89 -12.82
CA PRO A 5 -22.62 -27.31 -11.92
C PRO A 5 -22.75 -25.80 -11.93
N LYS A 6 -23.07 -25.22 -10.78
CA LYS A 6 -23.08 -23.76 -10.54
C LYS A 6 -21.65 -23.22 -10.57
N ASP A 7 -21.39 -22.41 -11.57
CA ASP A 7 -20.17 -21.62 -11.76
C ASP A 7 -19.86 -20.73 -10.55
N ARG A 8 -18.84 -21.12 -9.81
CA ARG A 8 -18.24 -20.35 -8.74
C ARG A 8 -16.92 -19.75 -9.22
N TRP A 9 -16.99 -19.01 -10.34
CA TRP A 9 -15.88 -18.24 -10.85
C TRP A 9 -16.26 -16.76 -10.85
N GLY A 10 -15.64 -15.98 -9.99
CA GLY A 10 -15.88 -14.54 -10.05
C GLY A 10 -15.56 -13.78 -8.76
N ARG A 11 -14.39 -13.96 -8.18
CA ARG A 11 -13.86 -12.96 -7.22
C ARG A 11 -12.33 -13.08 -7.08
N GLY A 12 -11.61 -12.80 -8.15
CA GLY A 12 -10.15 -12.81 -8.12
C GLY A 12 -9.46 -12.01 -9.23
N ALA A 13 -10.21 -11.47 -10.18
CA ALA A 13 -9.62 -10.94 -11.42
C ALA A 13 -9.47 -9.42 -11.49
N SER A 14 -9.75 -8.66 -10.42
CA SER A 14 -9.81 -7.20 -10.51
C SER A 14 -8.52 -6.46 -10.13
N ARG A 15 -7.45 -7.16 -9.71
CA ARG A 15 -6.20 -6.49 -9.30
C ARG A 15 -5.06 -6.55 -10.33
N LEU A 16 -5.21 -7.33 -11.40
CA LEU A 16 -4.21 -7.45 -12.47
C LEU A 16 -4.46 -6.53 -13.68
N GLY A 17 -5.61 -5.86 -13.75
CA GLY A 17 -5.99 -5.02 -14.91
C GLY A 17 -5.34 -3.64 -14.96
N PHE A 18 -4.83 -3.12 -13.84
CA PHE A 18 -4.33 -1.74 -13.79
C PHE A 18 -2.86 -1.58 -14.24
N VAL A 19 -2.07 -2.64 -14.23
CA VAL A 19 -0.63 -2.56 -14.59
C VAL A 19 -0.43 -2.58 -16.11
N ALA A 20 -1.35 -3.14 -16.88
CA ALA A 20 -1.20 -3.24 -18.33
C ALA A 20 -1.49 -1.94 -19.09
N ALA A 21 -2.26 -1.02 -18.53
CA ALA A 21 -2.63 0.23 -19.22
C ALA A 21 -1.50 1.28 -19.22
N ALA A 22 -0.58 1.25 -18.25
CA ALA A 22 0.53 2.20 -18.17
C ALA A 22 1.66 1.89 -19.18
N ALA A 23 1.80 0.64 -19.60
CA ALA A 23 2.87 0.23 -20.52
C ALA A 23 2.63 0.66 -21.98
N VAL A 24 1.38 0.87 -22.38
CA VAL A 24 1.03 1.21 -23.78
C VAL A 24 1.26 2.69 -24.08
N LEU A 25 1.21 3.57 -23.08
CA LEU A 25 1.43 5.01 -23.30
C LEU A 25 2.89 5.39 -23.46
N LEU A 26 3.85 4.55 -23.05
CA LEU A 26 5.29 4.80 -23.20
C LEU A 26 5.84 4.41 -24.58
N ALA A 27 5.16 3.55 -25.32
CA ALA A 27 5.62 3.08 -26.63
C ALA A 27 5.36 4.09 -27.77
N GLY A 28 4.45 5.06 -27.56
CA GLY A 28 4.09 6.04 -28.61
C GLY A 28 5.04 7.21 -28.78
N SER A 29 5.98 7.42 -27.85
CA SER A 29 6.79 8.65 -27.82
C SER A 29 8.16 8.56 -28.53
N LEU A 30 8.58 7.38 -29.01
CA LEU A 30 9.90 7.20 -29.64
C LEU A 30 9.97 7.57 -31.13
N ALA A 31 8.86 7.93 -31.76
CA ALA A 31 8.82 8.24 -33.19
C ALA A 31 9.19 9.70 -33.55
N ALA A 32 9.56 10.54 -32.57
CA ALA A 32 10.00 11.91 -32.83
C ALA A 32 11.52 11.98 -33.03
N CYS A 33 12.09 11.19 -33.96
CA CYS A 33 13.39 11.48 -34.59
C CYS A 33 13.18 12.64 -35.55
N GLY A 34 13.03 13.86 -35.04
CA GLY A 34 13.06 15.08 -35.81
C GLY A 34 14.51 15.48 -36.17
N PRO A 35 14.70 16.30 -37.20
CA PRO A 35 16.02 16.67 -37.74
C PRO A 35 16.88 17.41 -36.71
N ALA A 36 18.18 17.51 -37.00
CA ALA A 36 19.30 17.92 -36.14
C ALA A 36 19.25 19.32 -35.46
N ASN A 37 18.11 20.01 -35.48
CA ASN A 37 17.83 21.25 -34.75
C ASN A 37 16.80 21.08 -33.63
N SER A 38 16.97 20.05 -32.82
CA SER A 38 16.05 19.76 -31.73
C SER A 38 16.08 20.78 -30.55
N GLY A 39 16.89 21.84 -30.65
CA GLY A 39 17.06 22.81 -29.56
C GLY A 39 17.73 22.23 -28.32
N LEU A 40 18.45 21.13 -28.47
CA LEU A 40 19.14 20.41 -27.40
C LEU A 40 20.47 19.88 -27.90
N GLN A 41 21.58 20.22 -27.23
CA GLN A 41 22.90 19.70 -27.58
C GLN A 41 23.00 18.21 -27.27
N HIS A 42 23.79 17.49 -28.06
CA HIS A 42 23.89 16.03 -28.01
C HIS A 42 24.31 15.50 -26.64
N ASP A 43 25.34 16.07 -26.03
CA ASP A 43 25.86 15.63 -24.72
C ASP A 43 24.84 15.89 -23.62
N THR A 44 24.15 17.03 -23.67
CA THR A 44 23.06 17.37 -22.76
C THR A 44 21.89 16.39 -22.95
N ALA A 45 21.57 16.01 -24.18
CA ALA A 45 20.55 15.01 -24.45
C ALA A 45 20.87 13.67 -23.81
N GLN A 46 22.12 13.19 -23.94
CA GLN A 46 22.55 11.95 -23.32
C GLN A 46 22.47 12.01 -21.77
N GLN A 47 22.91 13.10 -21.16
CA GLN A 47 22.83 13.31 -19.72
C GLN A 47 21.36 13.25 -19.23
N LEU A 48 20.46 14.00 -19.88
CA LEU A 48 19.05 14.00 -19.51
C LEU A 48 18.39 12.63 -19.73
N GLN A 49 18.79 11.89 -20.77
CA GLN A 49 18.32 10.52 -21.01
C GLN A 49 18.72 9.57 -19.88
N GLN A 50 19.93 9.68 -19.33
CA GLN A 50 20.37 8.90 -18.18
C GLN A 50 19.50 9.20 -16.94
N ARG A 51 19.12 10.46 -16.72
CA ARG A 51 18.19 10.83 -15.66
C ARG A 51 16.80 10.19 -15.85
N VAL A 52 16.26 10.28 -17.07
CA VAL A 52 14.96 9.66 -17.39
C VAL A 52 14.99 8.14 -17.18
N LEU A 53 16.11 7.50 -17.59
CA LEU A 53 16.30 6.06 -17.34
C LEU A 53 16.33 5.77 -15.83
N GLY A 54 17.01 6.59 -15.04
CA GLY A 54 17.04 6.46 -13.58
C GLY A 54 15.65 6.57 -12.95
N VAL A 55 14.83 7.55 -13.39
CA VAL A 55 13.42 7.66 -12.94
C VAL A 55 12.65 6.39 -13.29
N SER A 56 12.80 5.87 -14.50
CA SER A 56 12.11 4.67 -14.97
C SER A 56 12.54 3.42 -14.18
N GLN A 57 13.83 3.30 -13.88
CA GLN A 57 14.38 2.18 -13.08
C GLN A 57 13.87 2.22 -11.65
N ALA A 58 13.87 3.38 -10.99
CA ALA A 58 13.36 3.53 -9.65
C ALA A 58 11.84 3.23 -9.59
N ALA A 59 11.07 3.73 -10.55
CA ALA A 59 9.65 3.45 -10.65
C ALA A 59 9.36 1.95 -10.89
N ALA A 60 10.14 1.29 -11.75
CA ALA A 60 10.03 -0.14 -12.00
C ALA A 60 10.46 -0.98 -10.77
N GLY A 61 11.38 -0.47 -9.97
CA GLY A 61 11.78 -1.04 -8.68
C GLY A 61 10.78 -0.82 -7.53
N ASN A 62 9.62 -0.22 -7.83
CA ASN A 62 8.61 0.15 -6.83
C ASN A 62 9.14 1.13 -5.76
N ASP A 63 10.07 2.00 -6.17
CA ASP A 63 10.64 3.08 -5.35
C ASP A 63 10.21 4.46 -5.89
N PRO A 64 8.98 4.89 -5.65
CA PRO A 64 8.50 6.18 -6.14
C PRO A 64 9.19 7.37 -5.45
N ALA A 65 9.71 7.20 -4.24
CA ALA A 65 10.47 8.24 -3.53
C ALA A 65 11.85 8.43 -4.19
N GLY A 66 12.55 7.35 -4.51
CA GLY A 66 13.78 7.38 -5.28
C GLY A 66 13.58 7.96 -6.68
N ALA A 67 12.46 7.61 -7.35
CA ALA A 67 12.12 8.20 -8.64
C ALA A 67 11.91 9.72 -8.55
N LEU A 68 11.28 10.23 -7.51
CA LEU A 68 11.16 11.68 -7.26
C LEU A 68 12.51 12.36 -7.08
N ALA A 69 13.43 11.76 -6.32
CA ALA A 69 14.76 12.31 -6.11
C ALA A 69 15.56 12.40 -7.44
N VAL A 70 15.44 11.38 -8.30
CA VAL A 70 16.06 11.43 -9.63
C VAL A 70 15.41 12.48 -10.54
N LEU A 71 14.09 12.68 -10.41
CA LEU A 71 13.36 13.72 -11.14
C LEU A 71 13.78 15.13 -10.70
N ASP A 72 14.05 15.35 -9.41
CA ASP A 72 14.60 16.60 -8.88
C ASP A 72 16.00 16.88 -9.48
N ALA A 73 16.83 15.85 -9.60
CA ALA A 73 18.11 15.97 -10.25
C ALA A 73 18.00 16.27 -11.76
N LEU A 74 16.99 15.71 -12.44
CA LEU A 74 16.68 16.04 -13.83
C LEU A 74 16.31 17.53 -13.99
N ASP A 75 15.47 18.05 -13.11
CA ASP A 75 15.06 19.46 -13.14
C ASP A 75 16.26 20.40 -12.89
N ALA A 76 17.18 20.04 -12.00
CA ALA A 76 18.42 20.79 -11.75
C ALA A 76 19.36 20.78 -12.98
N ASP A 77 19.56 19.60 -13.59
CA ASP A 77 20.35 19.48 -14.81
C ASP A 77 19.74 20.29 -15.96
N LEU A 78 18.39 20.30 -16.08
CA LEU A 78 17.65 21.07 -17.06
C LEU A 78 17.84 22.58 -16.86
N ALA A 79 17.79 23.06 -15.61
CA ALA A 79 18.03 24.45 -15.26
C ALA A 79 19.47 24.88 -15.67
N THR A 80 20.46 24.06 -15.34
CA THR A 80 21.86 24.29 -15.70
C THR A 80 22.05 24.33 -17.22
N ALA A 81 21.49 23.36 -17.95
CA ALA A 81 21.57 23.30 -19.40
C ALA A 81 20.89 24.51 -20.08
N THR A 82 19.84 25.06 -19.45
CA THR A 82 19.19 26.28 -19.93
C THR A 82 20.07 27.51 -19.73
N ALA A 83 20.67 27.66 -18.56
CA ALA A 83 21.59 28.75 -18.23
C ALA A 83 22.82 28.76 -19.15
N ASP A 84 23.32 27.57 -19.52
CA ASP A 84 24.43 27.39 -20.45
C ASP A 84 24.06 27.57 -21.93
N GLY A 85 22.78 27.80 -22.23
CA GLY A 85 22.31 27.91 -23.64
C GLY A 85 22.35 26.59 -24.42
N LYS A 86 22.46 25.45 -23.73
CA LYS A 86 22.53 24.12 -24.35
C LYS A 86 21.15 23.54 -24.69
N ILE A 87 20.10 24.18 -24.24
CA ILE A 87 18.71 23.82 -24.49
C ILE A 87 17.89 25.06 -24.83
N SER A 88 17.01 24.96 -25.84
CA SER A 88 16.09 26.04 -26.17
C SER A 88 14.95 26.14 -25.12
N GLU A 89 14.43 27.37 -24.99
CA GLU A 89 13.35 27.65 -24.03
C GLU A 89 12.07 26.86 -24.35
N ASP A 90 11.76 26.64 -25.62
CA ASP A 90 10.60 25.84 -26.03
C ASP A 90 10.78 24.38 -25.65
N ARG A 91 11.98 23.82 -25.81
CA ARG A 91 12.30 22.47 -25.42
C ARG A 91 12.25 22.31 -23.91
N ARG A 92 12.81 23.27 -23.16
CA ARG A 92 12.74 23.32 -21.71
C ARG A 92 11.30 23.26 -21.23
N ARG A 93 10.41 24.11 -21.77
CA ARG A 93 8.98 24.11 -21.39
C ARG A 93 8.30 22.78 -21.65
N THR A 94 8.59 22.16 -22.79
CA THR A 94 8.03 20.85 -23.12
C THR A 94 8.45 19.80 -22.10
N ILE A 95 9.75 19.75 -21.74
CA ILE A 95 10.27 18.81 -20.74
C ILE A 95 9.65 19.09 -19.37
N MET A 96 9.62 20.35 -18.92
CA MET A 96 9.02 20.70 -17.62
C MET A 96 7.53 20.34 -17.51
N THR A 97 6.78 20.45 -18.59
CA THR A 97 5.38 20.00 -18.60
C THR A 97 5.28 18.49 -18.42
N ALA A 98 6.14 17.73 -19.09
CA ALA A 98 6.17 16.28 -18.96
C ALA A 98 6.63 15.85 -17.56
N THR A 99 7.69 16.46 -17.01
CA THR A 99 8.20 16.14 -15.67
C THR A 99 7.21 16.48 -14.58
N ALA A 100 6.44 17.57 -14.72
CA ALA A 100 5.39 17.95 -13.79
C ALA A 100 4.27 16.89 -13.70
N ALA A 101 3.87 16.30 -14.83
CA ALA A 101 2.89 15.21 -14.85
C ALA A 101 3.43 13.96 -14.15
N VAL A 102 4.66 13.55 -14.45
CA VAL A 102 5.33 12.42 -13.81
C VAL A 102 5.47 12.65 -12.30
N ARG A 103 5.87 13.86 -11.88
CA ARG A 103 5.97 14.24 -10.47
C ARG A 103 4.65 14.09 -9.73
N ALA A 104 3.54 14.52 -10.33
CA ALA A 104 2.22 14.38 -9.74
C ALA A 104 1.84 12.91 -9.52
N ASP A 105 2.15 12.04 -10.47
CA ASP A 105 1.86 10.61 -10.37
C ASP A 105 2.77 9.90 -9.34
N LEU A 106 4.06 10.23 -9.31
CA LEU A 106 4.99 9.70 -8.31
C LEU A 106 4.61 10.15 -6.89
N THR A 107 4.18 11.40 -6.72
CA THR A 107 3.70 11.90 -5.42
C THR A 107 2.49 11.12 -4.92
N LYS A 108 1.54 10.79 -5.80
CA LYS A 108 0.40 9.91 -5.46
C LYS A 108 0.87 8.51 -5.09
N ALA A 109 1.86 7.98 -5.83
CA ALA A 109 2.41 6.65 -5.54
C ALA A 109 3.11 6.61 -4.17
N VAL A 110 3.87 7.64 -3.81
CA VAL A 110 4.46 7.76 -2.46
C VAL A 110 3.38 7.79 -1.39
N ALA A 111 2.32 8.59 -1.58
CA ALA A 111 1.22 8.66 -0.63
C ALA A 111 0.51 7.30 -0.46
N ALA A 112 0.30 6.58 -1.57
CA ALA A 112 -0.28 5.25 -1.55
C ALA A 112 0.62 4.23 -0.83
N ALA A 113 1.93 4.27 -1.05
CA ALA A 113 2.89 3.41 -0.38
C ALA A 113 2.90 3.64 1.14
N VAL A 114 2.88 4.90 1.57
CA VAL A 114 2.80 5.27 3.00
C VAL A 114 1.48 4.79 3.61
N ALA A 115 0.35 4.93 2.92
CA ALA A 115 -0.93 4.44 3.40
C ALA A 115 -0.93 2.92 3.55
N ALA A 116 -0.41 2.18 2.56
CA ALA A 116 -0.31 0.73 2.60
C ALA A 116 0.59 0.23 3.75
N THR A 117 1.69 0.93 4.04
CA THR A 117 2.56 0.60 5.17
C THR A 117 1.82 0.76 6.50
N LYS A 118 1.09 1.87 6.68
CA LYS A 118 0.29 2.11 7.89
C LYS A 118 -0.81 1.06 8.09
N GLU A 119 -1.49 0.68 7.01
CA GLU A 119 -2.50 -0.39 7.05
C GLU A 119 -1.88 -1.73 7.44
N ALA A 120 -0.71 -2.07 6.88
CA ALA A 120 0.01 -3.30 7.22
C ALA A 120 0.46 -3.31 8.68
N GLU A 121 0.99 -2.19 9.19
CA GLU A 121 1.37 -2.05 10.60
C GLU A 121 0.16 -2.17 11.54
N ALA A 122 -0.96 -1.54 11.19
CA ALA A 122 -2.20 -1.67 11.98
C ALA A 122 -2.75 -3.10 11.97
N ALA A 123 -2.70 -3.78 10.83
CA ALA A 123 -3.11 -5.18 10.73
C ALA A 123 -2.20 -6.10 11.56
N ALA A 124 -0.89 -5.88 11.53
CA ALA A 124 0.06 -6.63 12.32
C ALA A 124 -0.16 -6.42 13.83
N ALA A 125 -0.41 -5.18 14.25
CA ALA A 125 -0.72 -4.86 15.64
C ALA A 125 -2.03 -5.55 16.12
N ALA A 126 -3.06 -5.54 15.27
CA ALA A 126 -4.32 -6.21 15.57
C ALA A 126 -4.16 -7.74 15.69
N GLN A 127 -3.32 -8.35 14.85
CA GLN A 127 -3.00 -9.78 14.95
C GLN A 127 -2.27 -10.10 16.27
N GLN A 128 -1.26 -9.32 16.62
CA GLN A 128 -0.53 -9.50 17.89
C GLN A 128 -1.46 -9.38 19.10
N GLN A 129 -2.39 -8.43 19.08
CA GLN A 129 -3.37 -8.28 20.15
C GLN A 129 -4.30 -9.48 20.23
N ALA A 130 -4.80 -9.97 19.09
CA ALA A 130 -5.66 -11.14 19.05
C ALA A 130 -4.95 -12.42 19.56
N GLU A 131 -3.67 -12.59 19.22
CA GLU A 131 -2.84 -13.69 19.72
C GLU A 131 -2.62 -13.58 21.23
N ALA A 132 -2.36 -12.38 21.75
CA ALA A 132 -2.21 -12.14 23.19
C ALA A 132 -3.50 -12.43 23.96
N ASP A 133 -4.64 -11.99 23.43
CA ASP A 133 -5.96 -12.22 24.03
C ASP A 133 -6.31 -13.72 24.02
N ALA A 134 -5.99 -14.43 22.93
CA ALA A 134 -6.18 -15.88 22.83
C ALA A 134 -5.28 -16.65 23.82
N ALA A 135 -4.03 -16.23 23.97
CA ALA A 135 -3.11 -16.82 24.95
C ALA A 135 -3.57 -16.56 26.38
N ALA A 136 -4.08 -15.37 26.69
CA ALA A 136 -4.64 -15.04 27.99
C ALA A 136 -5.89 -15.88 28.31
N ALA A 137 -6.76 -16.07 27.30
CA ALA A 137 -7.95 -16.92 27.45
C ALA A 137 -7.59 -18.40 27.69
N ALA A 138 -6.55 -18.91 26.98
CA ALA A 138 -6.08 -20.28 27.14
C ALA A 138 -5.45 -20.53 28.53
N ASN A 139 -4.86 -19.50 29.15
CA ASN A 139 -4.26 -19.58 30.48
C ASN A 139 -5.25 -19.28 31.61
N ALA A 140 -6.50 -18.87 31.32
CA ALA A 140 -7.56 -18.72 32.31
C ALA A 140 -7.97 -20.09 32.81
N VAL A 141 -7.46 -20.51 33.97
CA VAL A 141 -7.86 -21.74 34.65
C VAL A 141 -9.35 -21.61 34.99
N PRO A 142 -10.22 -22.55 34.58
CA PRO A 142 -11.60 -22.53 34.99
C PRO A 142 -11.64 -22.58 36.52
N ALA A 143 -12.31 -21.60 37.15
CA ALA A 143 -12.51 -21.63 38.60
C ALA A 143 -13.16 -22.98 38.97
N PRO A 144 -12.62 -23.72 39.95
CA PRO A 144 -13.22 -25.01 40.35
C PRO A 144 -14.67 -24.75 40.71
N ALA A 145 -15.57 -25.43 40.02
CA ALA A 145 -16.98 -25.43 40.33
C ALA A 145 -17.12 -25.95 41.76
N VAL A 146 -17.46 -25.09 42.72
CA VAL A 146 -17.77 -25.47 44.10
C VAL A 146 -19.01 -26.33 44.00
N PRO A 147 -18.99 -27.62 44.40
CA PRO A 147 -20.18 -28.42 44.38
C PRO A 147 -21.15 -27.82 45.40
N ALA A 148 -22.34 -27.45 44.96
CA ALA A 148 -23.42 -27.04 45.82
C ALA A 148 -23.73 -28.20 46.77
N GLN A 149 -23.28 -28.10 48.03
CA GLN A 149 -23.67 -29.02 49.08
C GLN A 149 -25.17 -28.81 49.32
N GLY A 150 -25.96 -29.73 48.81
CA GLY A 150 -27.37 -29.89 49.12
C GLY A 150 -27.50 -30.27 50.58
N GLY A 151 -27.70 -29.28 51.41
CA GLY A 151 -28.13 -29.49 52.80
C GLY A 151 -29.56 -30.06 52.86
N LYS A 152 -29.66 -31.35 52.80
CA LYS A 152 -30.89 -32.07 53.30
C LYS A 152 -30.84 -32.09 54.82
N ASN A 153 -31.48 -31.15 55.44
CA ASN A 153 -31.90 -31.30 56.86
C ASN A 153 -33.38 -31.67 56.90
N ALA A 154 -33.63 -32.97 56.82
CA ALA A 154 -34.82 -33.58 57.42
C ALA A 154 -34.51 -33.80 58.90
N GLY A 155 -35.12 -33.01 59.71
CA GLY A 155 -35.09 -33.14 61.16
C GLY A 155 -36.52 -33.02 61.72
N GLU A 156 -37.20 -34.10 61.73
CA GLU A 156 -38.43 -34.33 62.48
C GLU A 156 -38.08 -34.26 63.97
N GLY A 157 -38.70 -33.34 64.69
CA GLY A 157 -38.60 -33.20 66.15
C GLY A 157 -39.95 -32.80 66.74
N LYS A 158 -40.79 -33.82 67.00
CA LYS A 158 -42.01 -33.77 67.72
C LYS A 158 -41.67 -33.56 69.21
N GLY A 159 -42.16 -32.50 69.83
CA GLY A 159 -42.05 -32.24 71.28
C GLY A 159 -43.24 -31.47 71.82
N LYS A 160 -44.16 -32.20 72.33
CA LYS A 160 -45.36 -31.84 73.07
C LYS A 160 -44.96 -31.45 74.52
N GLY A 161 -45.47 -30.32 75.00
CA GLY A 161 -45.29 -29.91 76.41
C GLY A 161 -46.15 -28.73 76.80
N THR A 162 -47.23 -29.03 77.35
CA THR A 162 -48.28 -28.43 78.21
C THR A 162 -47.70 -27.67 79.39
N ASN A 163 -48.48 -26.68 79.81
CA ASN A 163 -48.84 -26.11 81.14
C ASN A 163 -48.26 -24.74 81.43
N LYS A 164 -49.22 -23.80 81.65
CA LYS A 164 -49.97 -23.46 82.86
C LYS A 164 -49.12 -22.57 83.80
N ASP A 165 -49.43 -21.36 83.90
CA ASP A 165 -50.10 -20.50 84.86
C ASP A 165 -49.99 -19.04 84.46
#